data_a49bf6f41c3e3e730f9381a6e4da7a98
#
_entry.id   a49bf6f41c3e3e730f9381a6e4da7a98
#
_cell.length_a   1.000
_cell.length_b   1.000
_cell.length_c   1.000
_cell.angle_alpha   90.00
_cell.angle_beta   90.00
_cell.angle_gamma   90.00
#
_symmetry.space_group_name_H-M   'P 1'
#
loop_
_entity.id
_entity.type
_entity.pdbx_description
1 polymer ?
#
loop_
_entity_poly.entity_id
_entity_poly.type
_entity_poly.pdbx_seq_one_letter_code
_entity_poly.pdbx_strand_id
1 'polypeptide(L)'
;MKALDLISLAAYTGNVIVTGEADSDTVKLAKNIMKDIQMTDANFSGVIAKVSGASLNSKSVESTIAKLNNGGLIIEKASGMNSQAVMKLLKALNQEKTGIVVILEDTKKAMKRMLAAYPSMSTFFNARIEVEELNNDALAAYGRQYAAHLEYSIDELGMLALQTQIEDRQTSDHIVTVAEVRELVDDAINKANRKNIGHFFDIILGKRYDEEDMIILREKDFN
;
A
#
# COMPACT_ATOMS: atom_id res chain seq x y z
N MET A 1 10.20 -5.66 -4.02
CA MET A 1 9.53 -6.79 -4.71
C MET A 1 8.32 -6.24 -5.43
N LYS A 2 8.15 -6.51 -6.73
CA LYS A 2 6.96 -6.01 -7.45
C LYS A 2 5.75 -6.80 -6.97
N ALA A 3 4.60 -6.15 -6.79
CA ALA A 3 3.36 -6.80 -6.34
C ALA A 3 2.98 -8.02 -7.21
N LEU A 4 3.33 -7.98 -8.50
CA LEU A 4 3.15 -9.10 -9.44
C LEU A 4 3.95 -10.36 -9.11
N ASP A 5 5.14 -10.23 -8.51
CA ASP A 5 5.94 -11.41 -8.15
C ASP A 5 5.27 -12.23 -7.03
N LEU A 6 4.40 -11.58 -6.24
CA LEU A 6 3.58 -12.24 -5.22
C LEU A 6 2.35 -12.94 -5.82
N ILE A 7 1.84 -12.43 -6.96
CA ILE A 7 0.63 -12.94 -7.63
C ILE A 7 0.97 -14.08 -8.59
N SER A 8 2.07 -13.95 -9.34
CA SER A 8 2.41 -14.87 -10.45
C SER A 8 2.63 -16.32 -10.04
N LEU A 9 3.04 -16.56 -8.80
CA LEU A 9 3.32 -17.88 -8.26
C LEU A 9 2.11 -18.58 -7.63
N ALA A 10 1.03 -17.84 -7.33
CA ALA A 10 -0.10 -18.37 -6.55
C ALA A 10 -1.47 -18.23 -7.24
N ALA A 11 -1.63 -17.37 -8.23
CA ALA A 11 -2.94 -17.06 -8.78
C ALA A 11 -3.29 -17.89 -10.01
N TYR A 12 -3.83 -19.05 -9.81
CA TYR A 12 -4.43 -19.87 -10.90
C TYR A 12 -5.58 -19.13 -11.59
N THR A 13 -6.27 -18.24 -10.90
CA THR A 13 -7.44 -17.49 -11.38
C THR A 13 -7.15 -16.02 -11.70
N GLY A 14 -5.98 -15.50 -11.30
CA GLY A 14 -5.67 -14.07 -11.40
C GLY A 14 -6.41 -13.16 -10.41
N ASN A 15 -7.33 -13.70 -9.61
CA ASN A 15 -8.12 -12.94 -8.64
C ASN A 15 -7.38 -12.84 -7.30
N VAL A 16 -7.45 -11.67 -6.67
CA VAL A 16 -6.65 -11.31 -5.49
C VAL A 16 -7.53 -10.79 -4.37
N ILE A 17 -7.18 -11.12 -3.14
CA ILE A 17 -7.68 -10.46 -1.94
C ILE A 17 -6.60 -9.52 -1.43
N VAL A 18 -6.93 -8.25 -1.24
CA VAL A 18 -6.08 -7.25 -0.60
C VAL A 18 -6.71 -6.86 0.72
N THR A 19 -5.98 -7.04 1.80
CA THR A 19 -6.45 -6.68 3.14
C THR A 19 -5.44 -5.79 3.86
N GLY A 20 -5.93 -4.99 4.79
CA GLY A 20 -5.13 -4.17 5.70
C GLY A 20 -5.97 -3.77 6.91
N GLU A 21 -5.45 -2.88 7.73
CA GLU A 21 -6.26 -2.25 8.77
C GLU A 21 -7.13 -1.11 8.17
N ALA A 22 -8.06 -0.58 8.98
CA ALA A 22 -8.84 0.58 8.58
C ALA A 22 -7.87 1.74 8.27
N ASP A 23 -8.12 2.47 7.18
CA ASP A 23 -7.31 3.59 6.70
C ASP A 23 -5.95 3.23 6.07
N SER A 24 -5.62 1.93 5.96
CA SER A 24 -4.44 1.51 5.20
C SER A 24 -4.58 1.74 3.69
N ASP A 25 -3.43 1.85 2.98
CA ASP A 25 -3.36 2.12 1.54
C ASP A 25 -3.82 0.93 0.64
N THR A 26 -4.72 0.06 1.14
CA THR A 26 -5.21 -1.15 0.47
C THR A 26 -5.81 -0.85 -0.91
N VAL A 27 -6.62 0.19 -1.00
CA VAL A 27 -7.25 0.61 -2.28
C VAL A 27 -6.20 1.10 -3.28
N LYS A 28 -5.18 1.80 -2.81
CA LYS A 28 -4.06 2.27 -3.65
C LYS A 28 -3.23 1.09 -4.15
N LEU A 29 -2.97 0.11 -3.26
CA LEU A 29 -2.30 -1.13 -3.64
C LEU A 29 -3.11 -1.90 -4.68
N ALA A 30 -4.43 -2.08 -4.49
CA ALA A 30 -5.29 -2.74 -5.46
C ALA A 30 -5.24 -2.08 -6.85
N LYS A 31 -5.23 -0.73 -6.90
CA LYS A 31 -5.06 0.01 -8.16
C LYS A 31 -3.69 -0.20 -8.79
N ASN A 32 -2.62 -0.24 -8.00
CA ASN A 32 -1.27 -0.47 -8.51
C ASN A 32 -1.13 -1.88 -9.07
N ILE A 33 -1.68 -2.91 -8.39
CA ILE A 33 -1.75 -4.28 -8.90
C ILE A 33 -2.44 -4.32 -10.27
N MET A 34 -3.60 -3.65 -10.41
CA MET A 34 -4.30 -3.60 -11.70
C MET A 34 -3.48 -2.92 -12.80
N LYS A 35 -2.74 -1.85 -12.48
CA LYS A 35 -1.84 -1.18 -13.43
C LYS A 35 -0.66 -2.09 -13.84
N ASP A 36 -0.11 -2.81 -12.89
CA ASP A 36 0.99 -3.75 -13.15
C ASP A 36 0.53 -4.89 -14.07
N ILE A 37 -0.68 -5.43 -13.85
CA ILE A 37 -1.30 -6.42 -14.74
C ILE A 37 -1.53 -5.82 -16.13
N GLN A 38 -2.06 -4.60 -16.21
CA GLN A 38 -2.27 -3.91 -17.48
C GLN A 38 -0.97 -3.70 -18.28
N MET A 39 0.16 -3.47 -17.61
CA MET A 39 1.44 -3.30 -18.27
C MET A 39 2.08 -4.62 -18.71
N THR A 40 1.70 -5.73 -18.10
CA THR A 40 2.35 -7.04 -18.33
C THR A 40 1.52 -8.00 -19.15
N ASP A 41 0.20 -7.85 -19.18
CA ASP A 41 -0.72 -8.68 -19.96
C ASP A 41 -1.18 -7.93 -21.23
N ALA A 42 -0.67 -8.35 -22.38
CA ALA A 42 -1.02 -7.78 -23.68
C ALA A 42 -2.52 -7.94 -24.04
N ASN A 43 -3.24 -8.87 -23.39
CA ASN A 43 -4.67 -9.08 -23.62
C ASN A 43 -5.54 -8.20 -22.71
N PHE A 44 -4.97 -7.52 -21.73
CA PHE A 44 -5.73 -6.67 -20.83
C PHE A 44 -6.35 -5.47 -21.57
N SER A 45 -7.69 -5.35 -21.54
CA SER A 45 -8.44 -4.32 -22.30
C SER A 45 -8.21 -2.88 -21.82
N GLY A 46 -7.58 -2.71 -20.68
CA GLY A 46 -7.40 -1.42 -20.03
C GLY A 46 -8.60 -0.88 -19.26
N VAL A 47 -9.75 -1.54 -19.34
CA VAL A 47 -10.95 -1.12 -18.61
C VAL A 47 -10.89 -1.67 -17.19
N ILE A 48 -10.79 -0.76 -16.22
CA ILE A 48 -10.82 -1.07 -14.80
C ILE A 48 -12.03 -0.38 -14.17
N ALA A 49 -12.93 -1.16 -13.59
CA ALA A 49 -14.05 -0.64 -12.80
C ALA A 49 -13.74 -0.75 -11.30
N LYS A 50 -14.23 0.23 -10.55
CA LYS A 50 -14.18 0.26 -9.09
C LYS A 50 -15.59 0.39 -8.54
N VAL A 51 -15.98 -0.49 -7.63
CA VAL A 51 -17.31 -0.50 -6.99
C VAL A 51 -17.18 -0.82 -5.52
N SER A 52 -18.12 -0.37 -4.69
CA SER A 52 -18.20 -0.84 -3.31
C SER A 52 -19.00 -2.14 -3.22
N GLY A 53 -18.65 -3.01 -2.26
CA GLY A 53 -19.39 -4.26 -2.00
C GLY A 53 -20.88 -3.99 -1.79
N ALA A 54 -21.23 -2.97 -1.01
CA ALA A 54 -22.61 -2.59 -0.76
C ALA A 54 -23.37 -2.21 -2.03
N SER A 55 -22.72 -1.57 -3.00
CA SER A 55 -23.37 -1.18 -4.26
C SER A 55 -23.74 -2.37 -5.15
N LEU A 56 -23.06 -3.50 -5.01
CA LEU A 56 -23.35 -4.73 -5.74
C LEU A 56 -24.63 -5.43 -5.26
N ASN A 57 -25.13 -5.06 -4.09
CA ASN A 57 -26.40 -5.61 -3.57
C ASN A 57 -27.63 -5.21 -4.43
N SER A 58 -27.53 -4.07 -5.10
CA SER A 58 -28.60 -3.52 -5.97
C SER A 58 -28.29 -3.56 -7.47
N LYS A 59 -27.05 -3.89 -7.84
CA LYS A 59 -26.61 -3.95 -9.24
C LYS A 59 -26.54 -5.39 -9.74
N SER A 60 -26.64 -5.57 -11.06
CA SER A 60 -26.34 -6.86 -11.68
C SER A 60 -24.84 -7.09 -11.71
N VAL A 61 -24.37 -8.05 -10.91
CA VAL A 61 -22.97 -8.47 -10.86
C VAL A 61 -22.57 -9.07 -12.21
N GLU A 62 -23.43 -9.89 -12.80
CA GLU A 62 -23.18 -10.54 -14.08
C GLU A 62 -23.00 -9.52 -15.20
N SER A 63 -23.88 -8.49 -15.23
CA SER A 63 -23.76 -7.40 -16.22
C SER A 63 -22.49 -6.57 -16.01
N THR A 64 -22.06 -6.40 -14.77
CA THR A 64 -20.82 -5.67 -14.45
C THR A 64 -19.62 -6.44 -14.98
N ILE A 65 -19.54 -7.74 -14.72
CA ILE A 65 -18.44 -8.61 -15.18
C ILE A 65 -18.44 -8.70 -16.72
N ALA A 66 -19.59 -8.91 -17.34
CA ALA A 66 -19.69 -9.04 -18.79
C ALA A 66 -19.21 -7.79 -19.57
N LYS A 67 -19.28 -6.60 -18.96
CA LYS A 67 -18.79 -5.35 -19.55
C LYS A 67 -17.29 -5.15 -19.43
N LEU A 68 -16.61 -5.95 -18.62
CA LEU A 68 -15.18 -5.82 -18.28
C LEU A 68 -14.35 -6.93 -18.96
N ASN A 69 -14.68 -7.27 -20.19
CA ASN A 69 -13.97 -8.29 -20.96
C ASN A 69 -12.47 -8.00 -21.00
N ASN A 70 -11.62 -8.95 -20.55
CA ASN A 70 -10.17 -8.80 -20.38
C ASN A 70 -9.78 -7.53 -19.61
N GLY A 71 -10.57 -7.15 -18.62
CA GLY A 71 -10.35 -5.96 -17.80
C GLY A 71 -10.25 -6.28 -16.32
N GLY A 72 -10.43 -5.28 -15.47
CA GLY A 72 -10.31 -5.41 -14.02
C GLY A 72 -11.54 -4.90 -13.26
N LEU A 73 -11.84 -5.56 -12.14
CA LEU A 73 -12.87 -5.13 -11.18
C LEU A 73 -12.27 -5.06 -9.78
N ILE A 74 -12.25 -3.87 -9.19
CA ILE A 74 -11.90 -3.67 -7.79
C ILE A 74 -13.19 -3.52 -6.99
N ILE A 75 -13.39 -4.39 -6.01
CA ILE A 75 -14.54 -4.35 -5.09
C ILE A 75 -14.03 -3.88 -3.73
N GLU A 76 -14.27 -2.60 -3.42
CA GLU A 76 -13.90 -1.98 -2.14
C GLU A 76 -14.91 -2.36 -1.06
N LYS A 77 -14.43 -2.54 0.17
CA LYS A 77 -15.28 -2.95 1.31
C LYS A 77 -16.14 -4.15 0.92
N ALA A 78 -15.47 -5.19 0.42
CA ALA A 78 -16.11 -6.37 -0.18
C ALA A 78 -17.08 -7.08 0.78
N SER A 79 -16.82 -7.05 2.10
CA SER A 79 -17.72 -7.58 3.12
C SER A 79 -19.09 -6.90 3.20
N GLY A 80 -19.25 -5.74 2.56
CA GLY A 80 -20.55 -5.07 2.39
C GLY A 80 -21.49 -5.78 1.40
N MET A 81 -21.00 -6.77 0.65
CA MET A 81 -21.88 -7.63 -0.18
C MET A 81 -22.76 -8.52 0.70
N ASN A 82 -24.05 -8.57 0.39
CA ASN A 82 -24.95 -9.55 0.98
C ASN A 82 -24.76 -10.95 0.34
N SER A 83 -25.39 -11.98 0.92
CA SER A 83 -25.25 -13.36 0.44
C SER A 83 -25.65 -13.52 -1.03
N GLN A 84 -26.66 -12.80 -1.48
CA GLN A 84 -27.12 -12.87 -2.86
C GLN A 84 -26.08 -12.29 -3.84
N ALA A 85 -25.45 -11.15 -3.49
CA ALA A 85 -24.39 -10.53 -4.31
C ALA A 85 -23.14 -11.43 -4.36
N VAL A 86 -22.75 -12.03 -3.24
CA VAL A 86 -21.63 -12.99 -3.17
C VAL A 86 -21.90 -14.20 -4.06
N MET A 87 -23.08 -14.83 -3.96
CA MET A 87 -23.43 -15.98 -4.79
C MET A 87 -23.47 -15.66 -6.28
N LYS A 88 -23.97 -14.48 -6.64
CA LYS A 88 -23.94 -14.00 -8.04
C LYS A 88 -22.53 -13.78 -8.54
N LEU A 89 -21.64 -13.20 -7.71
CA LEU A 89 -20.23 -13.02 -8.03
C LEU A 89 -19.55 -14.37 -8.32
N LEU A 90 -19.66 -15.32 -7.40
CA LEU A 90 -19.07 -16.64 -7.55
C LEU A 90 -19.60 -17.40 -8.77
N LYS A 91 -20.91 -17.30 -9.02
CA LYS A 91 -21.53 -17.88 -10.21
C LYS A 91 -21.00 -17.23 -11.49
N ALA A 92 -20.88 -15.91 -11.52
CA ALA A 92 -20.36 -15.18 -12.67
C ALA A 92 -18.89 -15.56 -12.93
N LEU A 93 -18.05 -15.63 -11.89
CA LEU A 93 -16.64 -16.05 -12.01
C LEU A 93 -16.51 -17.50 -12.47
N ASN A 94 -17.39 -18.39 -12.03
CA ASN A 94 -17.39 -19.79 -12.47
C ASN A 94 -17.76 -19.96 -13.96
N GLN A 95 -18.54 -19.03 -14.50
CA GLN A 95 -18.98 -19.01 -15.90
C GLN A 95 -18.15 -18.07 -16.76
N GLU A 96 -17.26 -17.30 -16.14
CA GLU A 96 -16.47 -16.27 -16.77
C GLU A 96 -15.44 -16.89 -17.74
N LYS A 97 -15.36 -16.33 -18.94
CA LYS A 97 -14.44 -16.79 -20.02
C LYS A 97 -13.70 -15.60 -20.66
N THR A 98 -13.84 -14.42 -20.11
CA THR A 98 -13.37 -13.17 -20.70
C THR A 98 -12.03 -12.69 -20.12
N GLY A 99 -11.41 -13.45 -19.23
CA GLY A 99 -10.10 -13.12 -18.66
C GLY A 99 -10.11 -11.95 -17.68
N ILE A 100 -11.26 -11.68 -17.03
CA ILE A 100 -11.36 -10.61 -16.02
C ILE A 100 -10.54 -10.90 -14.79
N VAL A 101 -9.89 -9.89 -14.25
CA VAL A 101 -9.23 -9.93 -12.94
C VAL A 101 -10.09 -9.21 -11.91
N VAL A 102 -10.37 -9.89 -10.78
CA VAL A 102 -11.16 -9.31 -9.69
C VAL A 102 -10.28 -9.18 -8.45
N ILE A 103 -10.26 -7.98 -7.87
CA ILE A 103 -9.62 -7.72 -6.57
C ILE A 103 -10.72 -7.43 -5.54
N LEU A 104 -10.73 -8.21 -4.46
CA LEU A 104 -11.52 -7.90 -3.25
C LEU A 104 -10.64 -7.14 -2.27
N GLU A 105 -11.11 -5.98 -1.85
CA GLU A 105 -10.43 -5.15 -0.87
C GLU A 105 -11.32 -5.00 0.37
N ASP A 106 -10.74 -5.16 1.56
CA ASP A 106 -11.42 -4.90 2.83
C ASP A 106 -10.42 -4.92 4.00
N THR A 107 -10.90 -4.65 5.22
CA THR A 107 -10.12 -4.88 6.42
C THR A 107 -9.88 -6.38 6.64
N LYS A 108 -8.75 -6.72 7.24
CA LYS A 108 -8.38 -8.10 7.59
C LYS A 108 -9.49 -8.82 8.37
N LYS A 109 -10.06 -8.13 9.37
CA LYS A 109 -11.14 -8.67 10.22
C LYS A 109 -12.42 -8.93 9.43
N ALA A 110 -12.82 -7.99 8.56
CA ALA A 110 -14.04 -8.11 7.77
C ALA A 110 -13.90 -9.22 6.71
N MET A 111 -12.76 -9.26 6.01
CA MET A 111 -12.47 -10.30 5.03
C MET A 111 -12.42 -11.70 5.64
N LYS A 112 -11.79 -11.85 6.81
CA LYS A 112 -11.76 -13.13 7.54
C LYS A 112 -13.19 -13.65 7.85
N ARG A 113 -14.10 -12.76 8.29
CA ARG A 113 -15.50 -13.12 8.53
C ARG A 113 -16.21 -13.53 7.24
N MET A 114 -15.99 -12.79 6.17
CA MET A 114 -16.59 -13.06 4.86
C MET A 114 -16.13 -14.41 4.30
N LEU A 115 -14.84 -14.73 4.36
CA LEU A 115 -14.30 -16.01 3.90
C LEU A 115 -14.79 -17.19 4.78
N ALA A 116 -14.99 -16.98 6.07
CA ALA A 116 -15.58 -17.98 6.96
C ALA A 116 -17.06 -18.25 6.63
N ALA A 117 -17.81 -17.20 6.25
CA ALA A 117 -19.21 -17.33 5.85
C ALA A 117 -19.37 -17.94 4.44
N TYR A 118 -18.40 -17.73 3.57
CA TYR A 118 -18.41 -18.18 2.17
C TYR A 118 -17.11 -18.90 1.78
N PRO A 119 -16.85 -20.14 2.28
CA PRO A 119 -15.58 -20.85 2.05
C PRO A 119 -15.25 -21.06 0.58
N SER A 120 -16.26 -21.20 -0.29
CA SER A 120 -16.09 -21.36 -1.73
C SER A 120 -15.41 -20.16 -2.42
N MET A 121 -15.37 -19.00 -1.78
CA MET A 121 -14.61 -17.84 -2.30
C MET A 121 -13.12 -18.15 -2.43
N SER A 122 -12.56 -18.96 -1.53
CA SER A 122 -11.13 -19.32 -1.57
C SER A 122 -10.72 -20.11 -2.82
N THR A 123 -11.68 -20.69 -3.53
CA THR A 123 -11.42 -21.36 -4.81
C THR A 123 -11.14 -20.36 -5.93
N PHE A 124 -11.78 -19.19 -5.88
CA PHE A 124 -11.63 -18.15 -6.90
C PHE A 124 -10.59 -17.09 -6.50
N PHE A 125 -10.36 -16.89 -5.20
CA PHE A 125 -9.47 -15.89 -4.63
C PHE A 125 -8.39 -16.57 -3.80
N ASN A 126 -7.41 -17.17 -4.46
CA ASN A 126 -6.32 -17.91 -3.81
C ASN A 126 -5.07 -17.04 -3.55
N ALA A 127 -4.90 -15.95 -4.29
CA ALA A 127 -3.87 -14.96 -4.00
C ALA A 127 -4.34 -13.97 -2.93
N ARG A 128 -3.51 -13.75 -1.91
CA ARG A 128 -3.80 -12.83 -0.81
C ARG A 128 -2.61 -11.95 -0.54
N ILE A 129 -2.87 -10.66 -0.43
CA ILE A 129 -1.88 -9.65 -0.06
C ILE A 129 -2.42 -8.93 1.17
N GLU A 130 -1.64 -8.90 2.22
CA GLU A 130 -1.93 -8.18 3.43
C GLU A 130 -1.02 -6.95 3.52
N VAL A 131 -1.63 -5.78 3.66
CA VAL A 131 -0.92 -4.54 3.98
C VAL A 131 -0.77 -4.51 5.48
N GLU A 132 0.44 -4.71 5.95
CA GLU A 132 0.78 -4.57 7.36
C GLU A 132 0.99 -3.08 7.66
N GLU A 133 0.46 -2.63 8.78
CA GLU A 133 0.83 -1.33 9.34
C GLU A 133 2.26 -1.43 9.87
N LEU A 134 3.07 -0.47 9.47
CA LEU A 134 4.40 -0.34 10.04
C LEU A 134 4.25 0.24 11.46
N ASN A 135 4.81 -0.43 12.44
CA ASN A 135 4.96 0.14 13.77
C ASN A 135 5.96 1.31 13.74
N ASN A 136 6.05 2.09 14.83
CA ASN A 136 6.91 3.26 14.89
C ASN A 136 8.37 2.94 14.61
N ASP A 137 8.87 1.78 15.06
CA ASP A 137 10.24 1.33 14.80
C ASP A 137 10.47 1.04 13.32
N ALA A 138 9.51 0.38 12.66
CA ALA A 138 9.58 0.09 11.22
C ALA A 138 9.46 1.37 10.38
N LEU A 139 8.63 2.33 10.81
CA LEU A 139 8.52 3.65 10.19
C LEU A 139 9.83 4.44 10.33
N ALA A 140 10.45 4.43 11.52
CA ALA A 140 11.75 5.07 11.73
C ALA A 140 12.88 4.40 10.93
N ALA A 141 12.91 3.07 10.88
CA ALA A 141 13.84 2.32 10.05
C ALA A 141 13.66 2.64 8.55
N TYR A 142 12.40 2.78 8.09
CA TYR A 142 12.10 3.23 6.75
C TYR A 142 12.63 4.65 6.49
N GLY A 143 12.45 5.59 7.42
CA GLY A 143 12.97 6.96 7.32
C GLY A 143 14.50 6.97 7.18
N ARG A 144 15.20 6.15 7.95
CA ARG A 144 16.65 5.96 7.82
C ARG A 144 17.03 5.46 6.42
N GLN A 145 16.34 4.43 5.94
CA GLN A 145 16.61 3.86 4.62
C GLN A 145 16.32 4.86 3.49
N TYR A 146 15.27 5.66 3.63
CA TYR A 146 14.92 6.70 2.68
C TYR A 146 15.98 7.81 2.64
N ALA A 147 16.46 8.27 3.81
CA ALA A 147 17.56 9.22 3.90
C ALA A 147 18.83 8.68 3.22
N ALA A 148 19.21 7.42 3.50
CA ALA A 148 20.38 6.79 2.89
C ALA A 148 20.25 6.70 1.36
N HIS A 149 19.07 6.46 0.82
CA HIS A 149 18.81 6.46 -0.62
C HIS A 149 19.02 7.84 -1.29
N LEU A 150 18.94 8.90 -0.49
CA LEU A 150 19.19 10.27 -0.90
C LEU A 150 20.60 10.78 -0.53
N GLU A 151 21.51 9.87 -0.14
CA GLU A 151 22.89 10.15 0.27
C GLU A 151 23.00 10.96 1.59
N TYR A 152 22.01 10.73 2.51
CA TYR A 152 22.02 11.27 3.86
C TYR A 152 22.04 10.14 4.89
N SER A 153 22.83 10.31 5.95
CA SER A 153 22.75 9.47 7.15
C SER A 153 22.00 10.20 8.27
N ILE A 154 21.49 9.47 9.24
CA ILE A 154 20.82 10.03 10.41
C ILE A 154 21.59 9.54 11.63
N ASP A 155 22.14 10.46 12.45
CA ASP A 155 22.83 10.10 13.69
C ASP A 155 21.85 9.60 14.77
N GLU A 156 22.39 9.11 15.90
CA GLU A 156 21.56 8.55 16.97
C GLU A 156 20.53 9.53 17.54
N LEU A 157 20.92 10.80 17.72
CA LEU A 157 20.01 11.84 18.23
C LEU A 157 18.99 12.25 17.16
N GLY A 158 19.39 12.28 15.89
CA GLY A 158 18.48 12.48 14.76
C GLY A 158 17.46 11.35 14.64
N MET A 159 17.89 10.10 14.85
CA MET A 159 16.97 8.96 14.88
C MET A 159 15.97 9.05 16.03
N LEU A 160 16.41 9.45 17.21
CA LEU A 160 15.52 9.66 18.36
C LEU A 160 14.51 10.78 18.05
N ALA A 161 14.95 11.88 17.44
CA ALA A 161 14.07 12.97 17.06
C ALA A 161 13.04 12.53 15.99
N LEU A 162 13.45 11.75 14.98
CA LEU A 162 12.54 11.18 14.00
C LEU A 162 11.50 10.24 14.66
N GLN A 163 11.93 9.36 15.58
CA GLN A 163 11.02 8.50 16.33
C GLN A 163 10.02 9.30 17.16
N THR A 164 10.47 10.34 17.87
CA THR A 164 9.60 11.24 18.63
C THR A 164 8.58 11.93 17.73
N GLN A 165 8.98 12.43 16.55
CA GLN A 165 8.08 13.04 15.58
C GLN A 165 7.02 12.05 15.04
N ILE A 166 7.38 10.79 14.87
CA ILE A 166 6.46 9.72 14.47
C ILE A 166 5.48 9.44 15.62
N GLU A 167 5.98 9.28 16.85
CA GLU A 167 5.16 9.00 18.04
C GLU A 167 4.17 10.11 18.34
N ASP A 168 4.60 11.37 18.28
CA ASP A 168 3.75 12.55 18.52
C ASP A 168 2.61 12.68 17.51
N ARG A 169 2.81 12.22 16.27
CA ARG A 169 1.79 12.23 15.22
C ARG A 169 0.88 11.00 15.27
N GLN A 170 1.34 9.91 15.86
CA GLN A 170 0.58 8.67 15.99
C GLN A 170 -0.51 8.83 17.06
N THR A 171 -1.77 8.85 16.66
CA THR A 171 -2.91 8.96 17.58
C THR A 171 -3.91 7.84 17.33
N SER A 172 -4.93 7.73 18.18
CA SER A 172 -6.03 6.77 17.97
C SER A 172 -6.80 7.01 16.67
N ASP A 173 -6.77 8.23 16.16
CA ASP A 173 -7.55 8.67 14.99
C ASP A 173 -6.66 8.93 13.76
N HIS A 174 -5.34 8.86 13.93
CA HIS A 174 -4.37 9.11 12.86
C HIS A 174 -3.20 8.13 12.95
N ILE A 175 -3.02 7.37 11.88
CA ILE A 175 -1.92 6.42 11.71
C ILE A 175 -0.88 7.06 10.79
N VAL A 176 0.34 7.23 11.30
CA VAL A 176 1.44 7.79 10.52
C VAL A 176 1.78 6.87 9.35
N THR A 177 1.84 7.45 8.17
CA THR A 177 2.11 6.74 6.92
C THR A 177 3.56 6.87 6.48
N VAL A 178 3.99 5.97 5.60
CA VAL A 178 5.30 6.07 4.91
C VAL A 178 5.48 7.41 4.17
N ALA A 179 4.39 7.98 3.65
CA ALA A 179 4.43 9.27 2.96
C ALA A 179 4.79 10.40 3.93
N GLU A 180 4.20 10.41 5.13
CA GLU A 180 4.50 11.39 6.16
C GLU A 180 5.92 11.25 6.71
N VAL A 181 6.43 10.03 6.84
CA VAL A 181 7.84 9.82 7.22
C VAL A 181 8.79 10.36 6.15
N ARG A 182 8.46 10.22 4.86
CA ARG A 182 9.23 10.87 3.78
C ARG A 182 9.22 12.39 3.93
N GLU A 183 8.06 12.99 4.17
CA GLU A 183 7.94 14.44 4.40
C GLU A 183 8.81 14.90 5.57
N LEU A 184 8.82 14.15 6.69
CA LEU A 184 9.69 14.43 7.83
C LEU A 184 11.17 14.43 7.47
N VAL A 185 11.61 13.44 6.69
CA VAL A 185 13.00 13.33 6.25
C VAL A 185 13.33 14.41 5.21
N ASP A 186 12.44 14.69 4.27
CA ASP A 186 12.63 15.75 3.27
C ASP A 186 12.72 17.13 3.93
N ASP A 187 11.92 17.39 4.96
CA ASP A 187 11.98 18.62 5.74
C ASP A 187 13.30 18.72 6.51
N ALA A 188 13.78 17.63 7.10
CA ALA A 188 15.08 17.58 7.77
C ALA A 188 16.23 17.85 6.78
N ILE A 189 16.19 17.25 5.59
CA ILE A 189 17.15 17.49 4.51
C ILE A 189 17.13 18.97 4.11
N ASN A 190 15.95 19.56 3.92
CA ASN A 190 15.80 20.96 3.57
C ASN A 190 16.37 21.89 4.64
N LYS A 191 16.14 21.60 5.94
CA LYS A 191 16.73 22.35 7.06
C LYS A 191 18.25 22.19 7.09
N ALA A 192 18.73 20.95 6.91
CA ALA A 192 20.15 20.64 6.85
C ALA A 192 20.86 21.40 5.72
N ASN A 193 20.22 21.62 4.59
CA ASN A 193 20.78 22.28 3.41
C ASN A 193 20.63 23.81 3.43
N ARG A 194 19.92 24.40 4.38
CA ARG A 194 19.83 25.86 4.49
C ARG A 194 21.21 26.45 4.78
N LYS A 195 21.65 27.35 3.89
CA LYS A 195 22.93 28.07 4.00
C LYS A 195 22.87 29.07 5.16
N ASN A 196 23.43 28.68 6.29
CA ASN A 196 23.70 29.60 7.39
C ASN A 196 25.19 29.55 7.76
N ILE A 197 25.67 30.51 8.52
CA ILE A 197 27.10 30.65 8.87
C ILE A 197 27.63 29.40 9.60
N GLY A 198 26.80 28.75 10.44
CA GLY A 198 27.15 27.50 11.14
C GLY A 198 27.35 26.32 10.17
N HIS A 199 26.58 26.26 9.11
CA HIS A 199 26.69 25.24 8.06
C HIS A 199 28.05 25.30 7.32
N PHE A 200 28.54 26.52 7.04
CA PHE A 200 29.83 26.72 6.38
C PHE A 200 31.03 26.21 7.25
N PHE A 201 30.96 26.44 8.57
CA PHE A 201 31.99 25.93 9.49
C PHE A 201 31.93 24.41 9.67
N ASP A 202 30.74 23.81 9.72
CA ASP A 202 30.55 22.36 9.84
C ASP A 202 31.10 21.61 8.60
N ILE A 203 30.97 22.20 7.40
CA ILE A 203 31.55 21.66 6.17
C ILE A 203 33.08 21.74 6.18
N ILE A 204 33.65 22.89 6.53
CA ILE A 204 35.12 23.10 6.57
C ILE A 204 35.78 22.15 7.57
N LEU A 205 35.12 21.86 8.69
CA LEU A 205 35.65 20.99 9.73
C LEU A 205 35.40 19.48 9.49
N GLY A 206 34.77 19.11 8.37
CA GLY A 206 34.41 17.71 8.04
C GLY A 206 33.44 17.05 9.00
N LYS A 207 32.82 17.81 9.93
CA LYS A 207 31.94 17.30 10.98
C LYS A 207 30.53 16.92 10.51
N ARG A 208 30.25 17.11 9.22
CA ARG A 208 28.93 16.93 8.67
C ARG A 208 28.79 15.66 7.81
N TYR A 209 29.89 14.98 7.57
CA TYR A 209 29.92 13.74 6.81
C TYR A 209 30.22 12.57 7.73
N ASP A 210 29.62 11.44 7.47
CA ASP A 210 29.96 10.19 8.10
C ASP A 210 31.14 9.47 7.40
N GLU A 211 31.43 8.24 7.80
CA GLU A 211 32.51 7.43 7.24
C GLU A 211 32.27 7.01 5.79
N GLU A 212 31.02 7.13 5.29
CA GLU A 212 30.60 6.78 3.93
C GLU A 212 30.39 8.04 3.06
N ASP A 213 30.89 9.20 3.48
CA ASP A 213 30.75 10.52 2.83
C ASP A 213 29.29 11.00 2.70
N MET A 214 28.34 10.43 3.48
CA MET A 214 26.96 10.89 3.51
C MET A 214 26.77 12.08 4.45
N ILE A 215 25.88 13.00 4.09
CA ILE A 215 25.55 14.16 4.94
C ILE A 215 24.73 13.70 6.15
N ILE A 216 25.20 14.03 7.37
CA ILE A 216 24.54 13.62 8.62
C ILE A 216 23.37 14.56 8.93
N LEU A 217 22.16 14.01 9.02
CA LEU A 217 20.98 14.64 9.62
C LEU A 217 21.01 14.47 11.13
N ARG A 218 20.84 15.54 11.86
CA ARG A 218 20.95 15.61 13.32
C ARG A 218 19.61 15.98 13.95
N GLU A 219 19.49 15.83 15.26
CA GLU A 219 18.31 16.21 16.05
C GLU A 219 17.74 17.60 15.64
N LYS A 220 18.60 18.62 15.50
CA LYS A 220 18.21 19.99 15.13
C LYS A 220 17.56 20.12 13.75
N ASP A 221 17.79 19.15 12.88
CA ASP A 221 17.23 19.13 11.52
C ASP A 221 15.79 18.57 11.52
N PHE A 222 15.40 17.82 12.56
CA PHE A 222 14.05 17.30 12.76
C PHE A 222 13.17 18.20 13.64
N ASN A 223 13.76 19.14 14.40
CA ASN A 223 13.04 20.05 15.33
C ASN A 223 12.63 21.39 14.72
#